data_cb4cdacdf175e385ba512a8aa105c924
#
_entry.id   cb4cdacdf175e385ba512a8aa105c924
#
_cell.length_a   1.000
_cell.length_b   1.000
_cell.length_c   1.000
_cell.angle_alpha   90.00
_cell.angle_beta   90.00
_cell.angle_gamma   90.00
#
_symmetry.space_group_name_H-M   'P 1'
#
loop_
_entity.id
_entity.type
_entity.pdbx_description
1 polymer ?
#
loop_
_entity_poly.entity_id
_entity_poly.type
_entity_poly.pdbx_seq_one_letter_code
_entity_poly.pdbx_strand_id
1 'polypeptide(L)'
;MAIRAMGPSGQYETGLDAAGAALPELLAPAGGLDQMLAAIAAGADAIYAGLGGFNARVSAHGFTDDEFARGCAVAHAHGVRVYVTLNVFVFDDELSDAVALGAHALELGADVLIVADAGLACALHAAIPGVEIHLSTQAGVHSKGAVRLAADELGVERVTTARELTVDEIAALCATGVPIEVFCHGAICIGYSGACEFSALRRGRSAMRGDCT
;
A
#
# COMPACT_ATOMS: atom_id res chain seq x y z
N MET A 1 -6.53 18.90 9.67
CA MET A 1 -5.37 18.59 8.81
C MET A 1 -4.16 19.23 9.49
N ALA A 2 -3.35 18.43 10.19
CA ALA A 2 -2.12 18.94 10.80
C ALA A 2 -1.09 19.12 9.68
N ILE A 3 -0.59 20.34 9.50
CA ILE A 3 0.48 20.65 8.55
C ILE A 3 1.78 20.42 9.31
N ARG A 4 2.61 19.47 8.88
CA ARG A 4 3.97 19.33 9.43
C ARG A 4 4.80 20.55 9.10
N ALA A 5 5.40 21.15 10.11
CA ALA A 5 6.35 22.22 9.91
C ALA A 5 7.72 21.64 9.49
N MET A 6 8.35 22.26 8.51
CA MET A 6 9.72 21.93 8.12
C MET A 6 10.67 22.55 9.16
N GLY A 7 11.44 21.71 9.85
CA GLY A 7 12.43 22.17 10.81
C GLY A 7 13.61 22.88 10.13
N PRO A 8 14.50 23.54 10.91
CA PRO A 8 15.64 24.29 10.37
C PRO A 8 16.64 23.45 9.57
N SER A 9 16.60 22.12 9.72
CA SER A 9 17.43 21.15 8.98
C SER A 9 16.86 20.74 7.63
N GLY A 10 15.65 21.24 7.24
CA GLY A 10 14.95 20.80 6.04
C GLY A 10 14.28 19.42 6.16
N GLN A 11 14.29 18.83 7.34
CA GLN A 11 13.56 17.59 7.64
C GLN A 11 12.23 17.92 8.31
N TYR A 12 11.19 17.18 7.94
CA TYR A 12 9.91 17.25 8.66
C TYR A 12 10.09 16.60 10.04
N GLU A 13 9.83 17.38 11.08
CA GLU A 13 9.85 16.81 12.43
C GLU A 13 8.82 15.71 12.53
N THR A 14 9.18 14.58 13.15
CA THR A 14 8.24 13.55 13.61
C THR A 14 7.33 14.22 14.65
N GLY A 15 6.23 14.81 14.15
CA GLY A 15 5.43 15.74 14.93
C GLY A 15 4.49 15.03 15.87
N LEU A 16 4.31 15.63 17.02
CA LEU A 16 3.09 15.43 17.82
C LEU A 16 2.06 16.44 17.34
N ASP A 17 0.79 16.08 17.36
CA ASP A 17 -0.28 17.05 17.16
C ASP A 17 -0.37 18.04 18.34
N ALA A 18 -1.28 19.00 18.26
CA ALA A 18 -1.50 19.98 19.35
C ALA A 18 -1.92 19.33 20.68
N ALA A 19 -2.33 18.07 20.70
CA ALA A 19 -2.69 17.27 21.87
C ALA A 19 -1.55 16.35 22.35
N GLY A 20 -0.39 16.34 21.66
CA GLY A 20 0.74 15.50 22.00
C GLY A 20 0.66 14.06 21.50
N ALA A 21 -0.29 13.77 20.58
CA ALA A 21 -0.38 12.46 19.92
C ALA A 21 0.55 12.41 18.68
N ALA A 22 1.10 11.23 18.41
CA ALA A 22 1.90 11.01 17.20
C ALA A 22 1.07 11.27 15.94
N LEU A 23 1.62 12.03 15.01
CA LEU A 23 0.99 12.23 13.69
C LEU A 23 0.96 10.90 12.93
N PRO A 24 -0.11 10.63 12.17
CA PRO A 24 -0.17 9.44 11.33
C PRO A 24 0.93 9.49 10.24
N GLU A 25 1.40 8.32 9.84
CA GLU A 25 2.32 8.16 8.71
C GLU A 25 1.70 8.72 7.43
N LEU A 26 2.43 9.54 6.72
CA LEU A 26 2.05 10.07 5.41
C LEU A 26 2.60 9.17 4.31
N LEU A 27 1.74 8.33 3.74
CA LEU A 27 2.08 7.44 2.63
C LEU A 27 1.75 8.12 1.29
N ALA A 28 2.74 8.27 0.42
CA ALA A 28 2.60 8.91 -0.89
C ALA A 28 2.76 7.92 -2.06
N PRO A 29 2.04 8.10 -3.19
CA PRO A 29 2.23 7.28 -4.38
C PRO A 29 3.47 7.66 -5.18
N ALA A 30 4.13 6.69 -5.83
CA ALA A 30 5.12 6.93 -6.87
C ALA A 30 4.88 6.01 -8.07
N GLY A 31 4.72 6.61 -9.26
CA GLY A 31 4.59 5.88 -10.52
C GLY A 31 5.91 5.73 -11.29
N GLY A 32 7.02 6.27 -10.74
CA GLY A 32 8.37 6.23 -11.29
C GLY A 32 9.31 7.02 -10.40
N LEU A 33 10.60 7.05 -10.77
CA LEU A 33 11.67 7.63 -9.94
C LEU A 33 11.44 9.12 -9.64
N ASP A 34 11.02 9.92 -10.63
CA ASP A 34 10.80 11.36 -10.43
C ASP A 34 9.70 11.64 -9.39
N GLN A 35 8.59 10.87 -9.43
CA GLN A 35 7.51 10.98 -8.44
C GLN A 35 7.97 10.54 -7.05
N MET A 36 8.80 9.49 -6.96
CA MET A 36 9.39 9.03 -5.71
C MET A 36 10.26 10.12 -5.09
N LEU A 37 11.17 10.71 -5.85
CA LEU A 37 12.03 11.82 -5.39
C LEU A 37 11.22 13.06 -4.98
N ALA A 38 10.15 13.38 -5.73
CA ALA A 38 9.26 14.48 -5.39
C ALA A 38 8.50 14.20 -4.08
N ALA A 39 8.04 12.98 -3.84
CA ALA A 39 7.36 12.59 -2.60
C ALA A 39 8.29 12.68 -1.39
N ILE A 40 9.54 12.21 -1.51
CA ILE A 40 10.57 12.34 -0.48
C ILE A 40 10.81 13.84 -0.16
N ALA A 41 11.03 14.66 -1.19
CA ALA A 41 11.25 16.10 -1.01
C ALA A 41 10.04 16.83 -0.40
N ALA A 42 8.83 16.31 -0.62
CA ALA A 42 7.59 16.85 -0.04
C ALA A 42 7.33 16.36 1.39
N GLY A 43 8.16 15.49 1.95
CA GLY A 43 8.07 15.04 3.33
C GLY A 43 7.13 13.84 3.55
N ALA A 44 7.03 12.94 2.58
CA ALA A 44 6.41 11.64 2.80
C ALA A 44 7.20 10.83 3.83
N ASP A 45 6.52 10.09 4.69
CA ASP A 45 7.13 9.14 5.64
C ASP A 45 7.34 7.77 5.00
N ALA A 46 6.46 7.44 4.05
CA ALA A 46 6.55 6.22 3.26
C ALA A 46 6.04 6.48 1.82
N ILE A 47 6.47 5.62 0.90
CA ILE A 47 6.09 5.68 -0.51
C ILE A 47 5.58 4.33 -0.93
N TYR A 48 4.45 4.28 -1.68
CA TYR A 48 4.05 3.05 -2.34
C TYR A 48 4.23 3.13 -3.85
N ALA A 49 4.70 2.04 -4.43
CA ALA A 49 5.02 1.92 -5.84
C ALA A 49 4.60 0.56 -6.40
N GLY A 50 4.34 0.50 -7.71
CA GLY A 50 4.21 -0.76 -8.44
C GLY A 50 5.54 -1.12 -9.07
N LEU A 51 5.95 -2.39 -8.95
CA LEU A 51 7.10 -2.96 -9.65
C LEU A 51 6.60 -4.13 -10.51
N GLY A 52 6.85 -4.10 -11.80
CA GLY A 52 6.42 -5.16 -12.72
C GLY A 52 4.90 -5.36 -12.76
N GLY A 53 4.45 -6.62 -12.79
CA GLY A 53 3.05 -7.02 -12.82
C GLY A 53 2.37 -7.04 -11.46
N PHE A 54 1.19 -7.68 -11.37
CA PHE A 54 0.42 -7.92 -10.14
C PHE A 54 0.01 -6.68 -9.33
N ASN A 55 0.01 -5.48 -9.94
CA ASN A 55 -0.45 -4.26 -9.28
C ASN A 55 -1.71 -3.68 -9.96
N ALA A 56 -2.49 -2.90 -9.19
CA ALA A 56 -3.76 -2.34 -9.63
C ALA A 56 -3.62 -1.20 -10.68
N ARG A 57 -2.42 -0.89 -11.15
CA ARG A 57 -2.13 0.15 -12.15
C ARG A 57 -1.24 -0.37 -13.27
N VAL A 58 -1.76 -1.32 -14.06
CA VAL A 58 -1.04 -1.94 -15.19
C VAL A 58 -0.54 -0.92 -16.23
N SER A 59 -1.19 0.25 -16.34
CA SER A 59 -0.86 1.27 -17.34
C SER A 59 0.24 2.27 -16.91
N ALA A 60 0.77 2.17 -15.70
CA ALA A 60 1.89 3.02 -15.27
C ALA A 60 3.18 2.56 -15.96
N HIS A 61 4.04 3.51 -16.35
CA HIS A 61 5.33 3.21 -17.01
C HIS A 61 6.28 2.40 -16.10
N GLY A 62 6.01 2.36 -14.81
CA GLY A 62 6.73 1.57 -13.82
C GLY A 62 8.19 2.03 -13.62
N PHE A 63 8.87 1.28 -12.79
CA PHE A 63 10.30 1.42 -12.57
C PHE A 63 11.05 0.33 -13.31
N THR A 64 12.24 0.62 -13.81
CA THR A 64 13.26 -0.42 -14.03
C THR A 64 13.84 -0.83 -12.67
N ASP A 65 14.43 -2.02 -12.57
CA ASP A 65 15.06 -2.51 -11.33
C ASP A 65 16.11 -1.52 -10.80
N ASP A 66 16.94 -0.98 -11.70
CA ASP A 66 17.96 0.01 -11.36
C ASP A 66 17.37 1.33 -10.82
N GLU A 67 16.28 1.81 -11.41
CA GLU A 67 15.59 3.01 -10.95
C GLU A 67 14.94 2.78 -9.59
N PHE A 68 14.32 1.61 -9.41
CA PHE A 68 13.67 1.25 -8.15
C PHE A 68 14.70 1.12 -7.02
N ALA A 69 15.78 0.37 -7.23
CA ALA A 69 16.84 0.19 -6.23
C ALA A 69 17.51 1.53 -5.85
N ARG A 70 17.77 2.42 -6.84
CA ARG A 70 18.27 3.78 -6.58
C ARG A 70 17.27 4.61 -5.79
N GLY A 71 15.98 4.52 -6.13
CA GLY A 71 14.90 5.20 -5.43
C GLY A 71 14.81 4.76 -3.97
N CYS A 72 14.86 3.45 -3.70
CA CYS A 72 14.89 2.89 -2.36
C CYS A 72 16.10 3.40 -1.55
N ALA A 73 17.29 3.39 -2.14
CA ALA A 73 18.49 3.89 -1.47
C ALA A 73 18.36 5.37 -1.08
N VAL A 74 17.78 6.20 -1.95
CA VAL A 74 17.52 7.63 -1.65
C VAL A 74 16.43 7.76 -0.56
N ALA A 75 15.34 7.00 -0.65
CA ALA A 75 14.28 7.00 0.35
C ALA A 75 14.82 6.66 1.74
N HIS A 76 15.58 5.57 1.86
CA HIS A 76 16.19 5.12 3.12
C HIS A 76 17.19 6.14 3.69
N ALA A 77 17.95 6.81 2.83
CA ALA A 77 18.87 7.89 3.28
C ALA A 77 18.11 9.07 3.91
N HIS A 78 16.81 9.23 3.62
CA HIS A 78 15.93 10.23 4.20
C HIS A 78 14.99 9.67 5.28
N GLY A 79 15.15 8.39 5.67
CA GLY A 79 14.29 7.73 6.65
C GLY A 79 12.88 7.41 6.14
N VAL A 80 12.68 7.38 4.82
CA VAL A 80 11.41 7.10 4.14
C VAL A 80 11.36 5.63 3.78
N ARG A 81 10.26 4.93 4.13
CA ARG A 81 10.03 3.51 3.80
C ARG A 81 9.43 3.37 2.39
N VAL A 82 9.70 2.23 1.75
CA VAL A 82 9.21 1.93 0.39
C VAL A 82 8.35 0.67 0.40
N TYR A 83 7.09 0.79 -0.03
CA TYR A 83 6.11 -0.29 -0.07
C TYR A 83 5.82 -0.69 -1.52
N VAL A 84 5.81 -1.98 -1.83
CA VAL A 84 5.50 -2.47 -3.17
C VAL A 84 4.11 -3.07 -3.22
N THR A 85 3.32 -2.66 -4.21
CA THR A 85 1.97 -3.15 -4.42
C THR A 85 1.95 -4.42 -5.28
N LEU A 86 1.44 -5.52 -4.69
CA LEU A 86 1.04 -6.77 -5.33
C LEU A 86 -0.47 -6.96 -5.08
N ASN A 87 -1.25 -5.94 -5.39
CA ASN A 87 -2.60 -5.76 -4.89
C ASN A 87 -3.70 -6.08 -5.91
N VAL A 88 -3.48 -7.09 -6.71
CA VAL A 88 -4.50 -7.72 -7.56
C VAL A 88 -4.82 -9.13 -7.05
N PHE A 89 -5.93 -9.71 -7.50
CA PHE A 89 -6.20 -11.13 -7.26
C PHE A 89 -5.29 -11.99 -8.13
N VAL A 90 -4.77 -13.07 -7.55
CA VAL A 90 -3.78 -13.95 -8.17
C VAL A 90 -4.42 -15.32 -8.42
N PHE A 91 -4.23 -15.89 -9.61
CA PHE A 91 -4.66 -17.26 -9.90
C PHE A 91 -3.58 -18.26 -9.48
N ASP A 92 -3.98 -19.52 -9.28
CA ASP A 92 -3.08 -20.58 -8.78
C ASP A 92 -1.83 -20.76 -9.65
N ASP A 93 -1.95 -20.62 -10.97
CA ASP A 93 -0.84 -20.73 -11.93
C ASP A 93 0.08 -19.51 -11.95
N GLU A 94 -0.33 -18.39 -11.35
CA GLU A 94 0.45 -17.15 -11.22
C GLU A 94 1.10 -16.99 -9.84
N LEU A 95 0.71 -17.81 -8.85
CA LEU A 95 1.09 -17.62 -7.45
C LEU A 95 2.61 -17.64 -7.25
N SER A 96 3.31 -18.55 -7.93
CA SER A 96 4.77 -18.65 -7.85
C SER A 96 5.46 -17.39 -8.39
N ASP A 97 4.94 -16.82 -9.47
CA ASP A 97 5.50 -15.63 -10.09
C ASP A 97 5.24 -14.39 -9.23
N ALA A 98 4.06 -14.31 -8.60
CA ALA A 98 3.74 -13.24 -7.68
C ALA A 98 4.63 -13.26 -6.41
N VAL A 99 4.89 -14.45 -5.86
CA VAL A 99 5.83 -14.63 -4.74
C VAL A 99 7.26 -14.26 -5.15
N ALA A 100 7.71 -14.70 -6.33
CA ALA A 100 9.04 -14.37 -6.85
C ALA A 100 9.20 -12.86 -7.04
N LEU A 101 8.18 -12.17 -7.56
CA LEU A 101 8.19 -10.70 -7.69
C LEU A 101 8.24 -10.01 -6.33
N GLY A 102 7.52 -10.52 -5.33
CA GLY A 102 7.59 -9.98 -3.96
C GLY A 102 8.99 -10.11 -3.36
N ALA A 103 9.61 -11.29 -3.49
CA ALA A 103 10.99 -11.50 -3.04
C ALA A 103 11.99 -10.58 -3.77
N HIS A 104 11.86 -10.46 -5.09
CA HIS A 104 12.68 -9.57 -5.90
C HIS A 104 12.55 -8.09 -5.48
N ALA A 105 11.32 -7.63 -5.22
CA ALA A 105 11.09 -6.26 -4.74
C ALA A 105 11.80 -5.98 -3.41
N LEU A 106 11.79 -6.93 -2.47
CA LEU A 106 12.51 -6.82 -1.20
C LEU A 106 14.04 -6.83 -1.40
N GLU A 107 14.56 -7.65 -2.32
CA GLU A 107 15.97 -7.64 -2.70
C GLU A 107 16.43 -6.30 -3.28
N LEU A 108 15.55 -5.60 -4.01
CA LEU A 108 15.80 -4.27 -4.56
C LEU A 108 15.68 -3.15 -3.51
N GLY A 109 15.21 -3.45 -2.31
CA GLY A 109 15.12 -2.51 -1.20
C GLY A 109 13.72 -2.09 -0.79
N ALA A 110 12.66 -2.80 -1.21
CA ALA A 110 11.34 -2.59 -0.62
C ALA A 110 11.31 -3.03 0.85
N ASP A 111 10.53 -2.33 1.68
CA ASP A 111 10.36 -2.63 3.10
C ASP A 111 9.10 -3.45 3.39
N VAL A 112 8.06 -3.30 2.57
CA VAL A 112 6.72 -3.84 2.79
C VAL A 112 6.09 -4.27 1.47
N LEU A 113 5.29 -5.32 1.51
CA LEU A 113 4.43 -5.73 0.40
C LEU A 113 2.97 -5.40 0.71
N ILE A 114 2.29 -4.69 -0.20
CA ILE A 114 0.86 -4.40 -0.10
C ILE A 114 0.11 -5.39 -0.97
N VAL A 115 -0.66 -6.30 -0.37
CA VAL A 115 -1.37 -7.37 -1.08
C VAL A 115 -2.89 -7.25 -0.95
N ALA A 116 -3.63 -7.81 -1.90
CA ALA A 116 -5.10 -7.91 -1.83
C ALA A 116 -5.56 -9.35 -1.67
N ASP A 117 -4.79 -10.29 -2.18
CA ASP A 117 -5.13 -11.70 -2.21
C ASP A 117 -4.65 -12.42 -0.94
N ALA A 118 -5.58 -13.08 -0.25
CA ALA A 118 -5.28 -13.80 1.00
C ALA A 118 -4.35 -15.01 0.76
N GLY A 119 -4.51 -15.70 -0.37
CA GLY A 119 -3.64 -16.83 -0.74
C GLY A 119 -2.21 -16.37 -0.99
N LEU A 120 -2.05 -15.22 -1.66
CA LEU A 120 -0.74 -14.61 -1.86
C LEU A 120 -0.10 -14.17 -0.53
N ALA A 121 -0.86 -13.58 0.41
CA ALA A 121 -0.34 -13.22 1.72
C ALA A 121 0.22 -14.45 2.47
N CYS A 122 -0.55 -15.55 2.51
CA CYS A 122 -0.10 -16.81 3.10
C CYS A 122 1.15 -17.37 2.42
N ALA A 123 1.19 -17.34 1.08
CA ALA A 123 2.33 -17.87 0.31
C ALA A 123 3.60 -17.03 0.53
N LEU A 124 3.49 -15.70 0.61
CA LEU A 124 4.60 -14.80 0.92
C LEU A 124 5.15 -15.05 2.32
N HIS A 125 4.32 -15.16 3.35
CA HIS A 125 4.78 -15.49 4.71
C HIS A 125 5.47 -16.86 4.78
N ALA A 126 4.98 -17.84 4.03
CA ALA A 126 5.60 -19.17 3.97
C ALA A 126 6.97 -19.15 3.24
N ALA A 127 7.11 -18.33 2.21
CA ALA A 127 8.32 -18.26 1.39
C ALA A 127 9.38 -17.30 1.95
N ILE A 128 8.97 -16.22 2.61
CA ILE A 128 9.84 -15.13 3.04
C ILE A 128 9.65 -14.88 4.54
N PRO A 129 10.41 -15.54 5.42
CA PRO A 129 10.28 -15.36 6.86
C PRO A 129 10.51 -13.92 7.29
N GLY A 130 9.55 -13.36 8.04
CA GLY A 130 9.62 -12.01 8.58
C GLY A 130 9.26 -10.91 7.58
N VAL A 131 8.67 -11.25 6.42
CA VAL A 131 8.14 -10.24 5.51
C VAL A 131 7.01 -9.46 6.18
N GLU A 132 7.04 -8.14 6.07
CA GLU A 132 5.94 -7.26 6.50
C GLU A 132 4.93 -7.13 5.38
N ILE A 133 3.66 -7.44 5.66
CA ILE A 133 2.57 -7.40 4.70
C ILE A 133 1.48 -6.43 5.17
N HIS A 134 1.09 -5.51 4.31
CA HIS A 134 -0.08 -4.66 4.50
C HIS A 134 -1.22 -5.13 3.59
N LEU A 135 -2.44 -5.16 4.12
CA LEU A 135 -3.60 -5.54 3.33
C LEU A 135 -4.15 -4.34 2.56
N SER A 136 -4.28 -4.49 1.24
CA SER A 136 -4.77 -3.45 0.34
C SER A 136 -6.27 -3.18 0.52
N THR A 137 -6.71 -1.97 0.19
CA THR A 137 -8.12 -1.61 0.04
C THR A 137 -8.88 -2.51 -0.94
N GLN A 138 -8.17 -3.14 -1.89
CA GLN A 138 -8.74 -4.13 -2.82
C GLN A 138 -9.22 -5.40 -2.13
N ALA A 139 -8.79 -5.68 -0.90
CA ALA A 139 -9.34 -6.77 -0.09
C ALA A 139 -10.73 -6.46 0.50
N GLY A 140 -11.21 -5.22 0.39
CA GLY A 140 -12.58 -4.83 0.75
C GLY A 140 -12.88 -4.95 2.24
N VAL A 141 -11.99 -4.54 3.12
CA VAL A 141 -12.18 -4.64 4.57
C VAL A 141 -13.08 -3.53 5.09
N HIS A 142 -14.27 -3.91 5.60
CA HIS A 142 -15.32 -2.99 6.09
C HIS A 142 -15.62 -3.16 7.59
N SER A 143 -15.13 -4.19 8.26
CA SER A 143 -15.57 -4.51 9.60
C SER A 143 -14.42 -4.89 10.55
N LYS A 144 -14.65 -4.72 11.87
CA LYS A 144 -13.71 -5.16 12.92
C LYS A 144 -13.36 -6.64 12.81
N GLY A 145 -14.34 -7.48 12.46
CA GLY A 145 -14.12 -8.92 12.28
C GLY A 145 -13.15 -9.20 11.14
N ALA A 146 -13.29 -8.49 10.00
CA ALA A 146 -12.39 -8.63 8.86
C ALA A 146 -10.98 -8.09 9.18
N VAL A 147 -10.87 -6.97 9.94
CA VAL A 147 -9.57 -6.46 10.40
C VAL A 147 -8.85 -7.48 11.28
N ARG A 148 -9.55 -8.08 12.25
CA ARG A 148 -8.96 -9.10 13.13
C ARG A 148 -8.58 -10.36 12.37
N LEU A 149 -9.45 -10.85 11.49
CA LEU A 149 -9.13 -12.01 10.64
C LEU A 149 -7.86 -11.75 9.82
N ALA A 150 -7.72 -10.56 9.26
CA ALA A 150 -6.52 -10.20 8.51
C ALA A 150 -5.25 -10.22 9.38
N ALA A 151 -5.31 -9.66 10.59
CA ALA A 151 -4.17 -9.63 11.49
C ALA A 151 -3.90 -11.02 12.13
N ASP A 152 -4.93 -11.68 12.63
CA ASP A 152 -4.76 -12.90 13.45
C ASP A 152 -4.50 -14.15 12.59
N GLU A 153 -5.11 -14.24 11.38
CA GLU A 153 -5.06 -15.45 10.54
C GLU A 153 -4.17 -15.26 9.30
N LEU A 154 -4.12 -14.06 8.71
CA LEU A 154 -3.25 -13.79 7.56
C LEU A 154 -1.90 -13.18 7.98
N GLY A 155 -1.74 -12.77 9.24
CA GLY A 155 -0.50 -12.22 9.77
C GLY A 155 -0.15 -10.82 9.22
N VAL A 156 -1.13 -10.05 8.74
CA VAL A 156 -0.84 -8.72 8.19
C VAL A 156 -0.68 -7.68 9.30
N GLU A 157 0.31 -6.79 9.16
CA GLU A 157 0.66 -5.78 10.16
C GLU A 157 -0.18 -4.50 10.03
N ARG A 158 -0.81 -4.25 8.88
CA ARG A 158 -1.65 -3.07 8.62
C ARG A 158 -2.77 -3.40 7.66
N VAL A 159 -3.91 -2.72 7.81
CA VAL A 159 -5.06 -2.86 6.92
C VAL A 159 -5.43 -1.51 6.32
N THR A 160 -5.38 -1.41 4.98
CA THR A 160 -5.98 -0.28 4.25
C THR A 160 -7.48 -0.51 4.12
N THR A 161 -8.28 0.35 4.72
CA THR A 161 -9.75 0.19 4.76
C THR A 161 -10.39 0.33 3.39
N ALA A 162 -11.61 -0.17 3.29
CA ALA A 162 -12.50 0.20 2.20
C ALA A 162 -12.78 1.72 2.21
N ARG A 163 -12.96 2.30 1.02
CA ARG A 163 -13.09 3.76 0.85
C ARG A 163 -14.48 4.30 1.15
N GLU A 164 -15.45 3.40 1.31
CA GLU A 164 -16.87 3.69 1.55
C GLU A 164 -17.18 3.97 3.01
N LEU A 165 -16.22 3.74 3.92
CA LEU A 165 -16.43 3.90 5.35
C LEU A 165 -16.50 5.35 5.76
N THR A 166 -17.40 5.63 6.69
CA THR A 166 -17.49 6.91 7.40
C THR A 166 -16.37 7.06 8.44
N VAL A 167 -16.13 8.28 8.90
CA VAL A 167 -15.13 8.55 9.94
C VAL A 167 -15.41 7.77 11.22
N ASP A 168 -16.67 7.62 11.62
CA ASP A 168 -17.07 6.89 12.82
C ASP A 168 -16.79 5.37 12.67
N GLU A 169 -17.03 4.82 11.47
CA GLU A 169 -16.71 3.43 11.16
C GLU A 169 -15.19 3.20 11.18
N ILE A 170 -14.41 4.13 10.59
CA ILE A 170 -12.94 4.08 10.63
C ILE A 170 -12.45 4.13 12.09
N ALA A 171 -12.98 5.04 12.90
CA ALA A 171 -12.64 5.12 14.34
C ALA A 171 -12.94 3.80 15.07
N ALA A 172 -14.05 3.14 14.70
CA ALA A 172 -14.38 1.83 15.25
C ALA A 172 -13.39 0.73 14.80
N LEU A 173 -12.82 0.80 13.58
CA LEU A 173 -11.76 -0.11 13.14
C LEU A 173 -10.45 0.17 13.88
N CYS A 174 -10.06 1.44 14.06
CA CYS A 174 -8.87 1.82 14.83
C CYS A 174 -8.92 1.28 16.27
N ALA A 175 -10.11 1.18 16.87
CA ALA A 175 -10.29 0.62 18.20
C ALA A 175 -9.99 -0.89 18.30
N THR A 176 -9.71 -1.58 17.20
CA THR A 176 -9.23 -2.98 17.22
C THR A 176 -7.80 -3.10 17.71
N GLY A 177 -7.01 -2.02 17.64
CA GLY A 177 -5.58 -2.00 17.92
C GLY A 177 -4.69 -2.41 16.74
N VAL A 178 -5.26 -2.87 15.64
CA VAL A 178 -4.53 -3.14 14.40
C VAL A 178 -4.28 -1.81 13.68
N PRO A 179 -3.07 -1.55 13.16
CA PRO A 179 -2.79 -0.36 12.37
C PRO A 179 -3.71 -0.23 11.16
N ILE A 180 -4.34 0.95 11.02
CA ILE A 180 -5.31 1.24 9.96
C ILE A 180 -4.75 2.31 9.02
N GLU A 181 -4.86 2.07 7.72
CA GLU A 181 -4.53 3.02 6.67
C GLU A 181 -5.80 3.48 5.96
N VAL A 182 -5.87 4.78 5.63
CA VAL A 182 -7.02 5.37 4.94
C VAL A 182 -6.58 6.29 3.82
N PHE A 183 -7.31 6.32 2.72
CA PHE A 183 -7.11 7.30 1.67
C PHE A 183 -7.65 8.67 2.12
N CYS A 184 -6.79 9.68 2.18
CA CYS A 184 -7.17 11.05 2.52
C CYS A 184 -7.13 12.01 1.31
N HIS A 185 -6.44 11.64 0.23
CA HIS A 185 -6.32 12.43 -1.00
C HIS A 185 -6.15 11.52 -2.22
N GLY A 186 -6.74 11.91 -3.34
CA GLY A 186 -6.60 11.19 -4.63
C GLY A 186 -7.82 11.34 -5.51
N ALA A 187 -7.81 10.61 -6.64
CA ALA A 187 -8.95 10.55 -7.54
C ALA A 187 -10.13 9.81 -6.86
N ILE A 188 -11.32 10.40 -6.98
CA ILE A 188 -12.55 9.78 -6.47
C ILE A 188 -12.89 8.58 -7.35
N CYS A 189 -13.07 7.42 -6.72
CA CYS A 189 -13.56 6.22 -7.37
C CYS A 189 -14.96 5.90 -6.85
N ILE A 190 -15.92 5.70 -7.76
CA ILE A 190 -17.30 5.34 -7.44
C ILE A 190 -17.48 3.82 -7.26
N GLY A 191 -16.46 3.02 -7.60
CA GLY A 191 -16.49 1.58 -7.48
C GLY A 191 -16.36 1.13 -6.03
N TYR A 192 -17.04 0.04 -5.68
CA TYR A 192 -16.94 -0.59 -4.38
C TYR A 192 -15.55 -1.21 -4.19
N SER A 193 -14.92 -0.96 -3.04
CA SER A 193 -13.58 -1.48 -2.75
C SER A 193 -13.58 -3.00 -2.74
N GLY A 194 -12.72 -3.61 -3.56
CA GLY A 194 -12.60 -5.06 -3.66
C GLY A 194 -13.74 -5.79 -4.39
N ALA A 195 -14.77 -5.10 -4.90
CA ALA A 195 -15.94 -5.73 -5.51
C ALA A 195 -16.47 -4.99 -6.76
N CYS A 196 -15.62 -4.20 -7.42
CA CYS A 196 -16.05 -3.43 -8.59
C CYS A 196 -16.03 -4.25 -9.86
N GLU A 197 -17.21 -4.48 -10.46
CA GLU A 197 -17.38 -5.17 -11.73
C GLU A 197 -17.66 -4.22 -12.93
N PHE A 198 -17.59 -2.90 -12.71
CA PHE A 198 -17.95 -1.93 -13.74
C PHE A 198 -17.14 -2.11 -15.04
N SER A 199 -15.84 -2.29 -14.92
CA SER A 199 -14.95 -2.51 -16.08
C SER A 199 -15.23 -3.83 -16.79
N ALA A 200 -15.59 -4.88 -16.06
CA ALA A 200 -15.96 -6.18 -16.63
C ALA A 200 -17.24 -6.07 -17.45
N LEU A 201 -18.28 -5.44 -16.89
CA LEU A 201 -19.57 -5.29 -17.55
C LEU A 201 -19.51 -4.36 -18.78
N ARG A 202 -18.67 -3.32 -18.73
CA ARG A 202 -18.62 -2.31 -19.80
C ARG A 202 -17.63 -2.63 -20.91
N ARG A 203 -16.52 -3.32 -20.60
CA ARG A 203 -15.41 -3.52 -21.56
C ARG A 203 -14.77 -4.90 -21.51
N GLY A 204 -15.30 -5.85 -20.72
CA GLY A 204 -14.69 -7.17 -20.56
C GLY A 204 -13.32 -7.15 -19.89
N ARG A 205 -13.03 -6.10 -19.07
CA ARG A 205 -11.77 -5.92 -18.35
C ARG A 205 -11.97 -6.18 -16.86
N SER A 206 -10.93 -6.52 -16.13
CA SER A 206 -11.01 -6.76 -14.69
C SER A 206 -10.32 -5.66 -13.89
N ALA A 207 -11.12 -4.83 -13.20
CA ALA A 207 -10.58 -3.84 -12.26
C ALA A 207 -9.81 -4.51 -11.12
N MET A 208 -10.21 -5.72 -10.71
CA MET A 208 -9.54 -6.50 -9.67
C MET A 208 -8.19 -7.07 -10.12
N ARG A 209 -7.90 -6.98 -11.42
CA ARG A 209 -6.64 -7.37 -12.05
C ARG A 209 -5.84 -6.17 -12.56
N GLY A 210 -6.16 -4.96 -12.07
CA GLY A 210 -5.47 -3.73 -12.43
C GLY A 210 -5.88 -3.10 -13.75
N ASP A 211 -6.83 -3.68 -14.49
CA ASP A 211 -7.31 -3.18 -15.78
C ASP A 211 -8.64 -2.43 -15.62
N CYS A 212 -8.58 -1.36 -14.85
CA CYS A 212 -9.71 -0.45 -14.61
C CYS A 212 -9.89 0.52 -15.78
N THR A 213 -11.17 0.88 -16.09
CA THR A 213 -11.52 1.87 -17.13
C THR A 213 -11.71 3.27 -16.56
#